data_2f43300bb0e7774a2c1ff5ff601a30c2
#
_entry.id   2f43300bb0e7774a2c1ff5ff601a30c2
#
_cell.length_a   1.000
_cell.length_b   1.000
_cell.length_c   1.000
_cell.angle_alpha   90.00
_cell.angle_beta   90.00
_cell.angle_gamma   90.00
#
_symmetry.space_group_name_H-M   'P 1'
#
loop_
_entity.id
_entity.type
_entity.pdbx_description
1 polymer ?
#
loop_
_entity_poly.entity_id
_entity_poly.type
_entity_poly.pdbx_seq_one_letter_code
_entity_poly.pdbx_strand_id
1 'polypeptide(L)'
;MKLGVYTAVMHDRSLRDALSTIASLGLVGAEINAGGFLPSPHLPIEGLLSGRVDPEEYLAAFVEAGVELTGLNANGNPLHADPEVGPEDAADLRRAIEVASLLGVRRVVTMSGLPAAHPGGSWPAWHVNPWDSGYLDSLEYQWDDVAVPFWREIDALARDHDVKVCIEMHPQNLVFNPPTLQRLVDKTNASHVGAEMDPSHLFWQGIDPVAAIDYLAELVFHAAAKDTRINSACAVYGVLDDRFTRIPRSENPTGLGGRHTVNRWPQDSSWDFVAVGRGHDVEFWSRFLSALGRIDPDMAVNIEHEDAELGQLEGLEVAVSTLRAASAAAAQPA
;
A
#
# COMPACT_ATOMS: atom_id res chain seq x y z
N MET A 1 19.57 0.04 -0.13
CA MET A 1 18.12 0.20 0.15
C MET A 1 17.90 1.23 1.25
N LYS A 2 16.78 1.94 1.20
CA LYS A 2 16.39 2.99 2.16
C LYS A 2 15.30 2.43 3.05
N LEU A 3 15.59 2.18 4.33
CA LEU A 3 14.56 1.78 5.28
C LEU A 3 13.84 3.02 5.82
N GLY A 4 12.53 2.99 5.82
CA GLY A 4 11.67 4.10 6.19
C GLY A 4 10.40 3.69 6.92
N VAL A 5 9.47 4.64 7.07
CA VAL A 5 8.14 4.43 7.69
C VAL A 5 7.07 5.10 6.85
N TYR A 6 5.95 4.43 6.63
CA TYR A 6 4.71 5.06 6.23
C TYR A 6 4.09 5.78 7.42
N THR A 7 4.01 7.10 7.36
CA THR A 7 3.71 7.96 8.52
C THR A 7 2.26 7.92 8.98
N ALA A 8 1.39 7.14 8.33
CA ALA A 8 0.01 6.93 8.78
C ALA A 8 -0.08 6.47 10.24
N VAL A 9 0.88 5.67 10.69
CA VAL A 9 0.98 5.22 12.10
C VAL A 9 1.21 6.38 13.08
N MET A 10 1.59 7.56 12.61
CA MET A 10 1.92 8.75 13.41
C MET A 10 1.05 9.97 13.06
N HIS A 11 -0.16 9.78 12.51
CA HIS A 11 -1.08 10.87 12.17
C HIS A 11 -1.57 11.68 13.39
N ASP A 12 -1.36 11.18 14.60
CA ASP A 12 -1.59 11.87 15.86
C ASP A 12 -0.50 12.92 16.21
N ARG A 13 0.56 13.01 15.40
CA ARG A 13 1.73 13.90 15.60
C ARG A 13 1.84 14.94 14.47
N SER A 14 2.61 15.99 14.73
CA SER A 14 3.03 16.88 13.63
C SER A 14 3.99 16.17 12.67
N LEU A 15 4.08 16.66 11.42
CA LEU A 15 5.08 16.14 10.45
C LEU A 15 6.50 16.18 11.05
N ARG A 16 6.89 17.29 11.69
CA ARG A 16 8.23 17.43 12.29
C ARG A 16 8.48 16.41 13.39
N ASP A 17 7.49 16.12 14.23
CA ASP A 17 7.62 15.12 15.29
C ASP A 17 7.69 13.70 14.72
N ALA A 18 6.93 13.41 13.67
CA ALA A 18 7.00 12.14 12.96
C ALA A 18 8.39 11.94 12.32
N LEU A 19 8.91 12.92 11.60
CA LEU A 19 10.25 12.88 11.01
C LEU A 19 11.36 12.76 12.05
N SER A 20 11.26 13.48 13.18
CA SER A 20 12.18 13.34 14.31
C SER A 20 12.16 11.94 14.90
N THR A 21 10.97 11.32 14.99
CA THR A 21 10.82 9.92 15.44
C THR A 21 11.51 8.96 14.48
N ILE A 22 11.29 9.09 13.17
CA ILE A 22 11.94 8.27 12.13
C ILE A 22 13.47 8.39 12.24
N ALA A 23 13.99 9.60 12.33
CA ALA A 23 15.43 9.85 12.49
C ALA A 23 15.98 9.24 13.78
N SER A 24 15.26 9.34 14.91
CA SER A 24 15.68 8.76 16.20
C SER A 24 15.73 7.24 16.18
N LEU A 25 14.87 6.61 15.38
CA LEU A 25 14.92 5.18 15.08
C LEU A 25 16.04 4.84 14.11
N GLY A 26 16.79 5.83 13.59
CA GLY A 26 17.87 5.69 12.62
C GLY A 26 17.41 5.16 11.26
N LEU A 27 16.21 5.48 10.89
CA LEU A 27 15.66 5.28 9.56
C LEU A 27 15.86 6.54 8.72
N VAL A 28 15.84 6.38 7.40
CA VAL A 28 16.21 7.46 6.46
C VAL A 28 15.09 7.81 5.48
N GLY A 29 14.00 7.07 5.48
CA GLY A 29 12.87 7.25 4.55
C GLY A 29 11.56 7.55 5.26
N ALA A 30 10.71 8.35 4.62
CA ALA A 30 9.33 8.57 5.02
C ALA A 30 8.41 8.50 3.81
N GLU A 31 7.32 7.76 3.93
CA GLU A 31 6.19 7.78 3.01
C GLU A 31 5.04 8.54 3.65
N ILE A 32 4.42 9.44 2.89
CA ILE A 32 3.42 10.36 3.41
C ILE A 32 2.06 10.12 2.74
N ASN A 33 1.00 10.08 3.55
CA ASN A 33 -0.35 9.97 3.01
C ASN A 33 -0.76 11.22 2.24
N ALA A 34 -1.30 11.02 1.04
CA ALA A 34 -1.68 12.06 0.09
C ALA A 34 -3.16 11.97 -0.33
N GLY A 35 -3.99 11.26 0.43
CA GLY A 35 -5.42 11.10 0.14
C GLY A 35 -5.90 9.66 0.23
N GLY A 36 -7.02 9.38 -0.39
CA GLY A 36 -7.72 8.10 -0.26
C GLY A 36 -8.50 8.01 1.05
N PHE A 37 -8.61 6.80 1.63
CA PHE A 37 -9.45 6.60 2.81
C PHE A 37 -8.84 7.14 4.12
N LEU A 38 -7.54 7.42 4.18
CA LEU A 38 -6.90 8.02 5.35
C LEU A 38 -6.76 9.56 5.19
N PRO A 39 -6.86 10.31 6.29
CA PRO A 39 -6.58 11.74 6.27
C PRO A 39 -5.10 12.01 5.99
N SER A 40 -4.77 13.18 5.45
CA SER A 40 -3.41 13.58 5.07
C SER A 40 -2.88 14.74 5.95
N PRO A 41 -2.75 14.57 7.27
CA PRO A 41 -2.36 15.66 8.17
C PRO A 41 -0.92 16.14 7.95
N HIS A 42 -0.08 15.32 7.33
CA HIS A 42 1.34 15.61 7.09
C HIS A 42 1.62 16.27 5.73
N LEU A 43 0.62 16.35 4.83
CA LEU A 43 0.80 16.88 3.48
C LEU A 43 -0.23 17.98 3.17
N PRO A 44 0.18 19.23 2.97
CA PRO A 44 -0.72 20.33 2.64
C PRO A 44 -1.04 20.35 1.12
N ILE A 45 -1.75 19.34 0.61
CA ILE A 45 -2.00 19.08 -0.81
C ILE A 45 -2.51 20.33 -1.53
N GLU A 46 -3.62 20.90 -1.05
CA GLU A 46 -4.25 22.09 -1.66
C GLU A 46 -3.34 23.33 -1.60
N GLY A 47 -2.47 23.41 -0.58
CA GLY A 47 -1.49 24.47 -0.45
C GLY A 47 -0.41 24.36 -1.54
N LEU A 48 0.12 23.17 -1.74
CA LEU A 48 1.14 22.87 -2.76
C LEU A 48 0.59 23.06 -4.18
N LEU A 49 -0.56 22.47 -4.50
CA LEU A 49 -1.17 22.58 -5.82
C LEU A 49 -1.55 24.01 -6.20
N SER A 50 -1.97 24.82 -5.23
CA SER A 50 -2.30 26.24 -5.46
C SER A 50 -1.11 27.18 -5.39
N GLY A 51 0.10 26.70 -5.09
CA GLY A 51 1.31 27.51 -4.91
C GLY A 51 1.30 28.40 -3.65
N ARG A 52 0.39 28.16 -2.69
CA ARG A 52 0.37 28.85 -1.38
C ARG A 52 1.42 28.30 -0.42
N VAL A 53 1.84 27.07 -0.61
CA VAL A 53 2.93 26.42 0.10
C VAL A 53 4.04 26.17 -0.92
N ASP A 54 5.24 26.65 -0.59
CA ASP A 54 6.41 26.42 -1.41
C ASP A 54 6.91 24.98 -1.21
N PRO A 55 7.11 24.19 -2.29
CA PRO A 55 7.66 22.85 -2.21
C PRO A 55 9.01 22.76 -1.47
N GLU A 56 9.89 23.74 -1.67
CA GLU A 56 11.20 23.77 -0.99
C GLU A 56 11.04 24.00 0.52
N GLU A 57 10.12 24.88 0.93
CA GLU A 57 9.81 25.13 2.34
C GLU A 57 9.21 23.85 3.00
N TYR A 58 8.32 23.14 2.30
CA TYR A 58 7.79 21.88 2.78
C TYR A 58 8.89 20.82 2.95
N LEU A 59 9.76 20.65 1.95
CA LEU A 59 10.86 19.69 1.96
C LEU A 59 11.96 20.04 2.97
N ALA A 60 12.08 21.29 3.39
CA ALA A 60 13.07 21.69 4.39
C ALA A 60 12.93 20.92 5.70
N ALA A 61 11.71 20.52 6.09
CA ALA A 61 11.48 19.70 7.29
C ALA A 61 12.14 18.33 7.20
N PHE A 62 12.14 17.72 6.02
CA PHE A 62 12.79 16.42 5.75
C PHE A 62 14.32 16.56 5.79
N VAL A 63 14.84 17.60 5.15
CA VAL A 63 16.29 17.90 5.16
C VAL A 63 16.78 18.15 6.58
N GLU A 64 16.08 18.96 7.38
CA GLU A 64 16.41 19.24 8.78
C GLU A 64 16.44 17.97 9.64
N ALA A 65 15.54 17.02 9.38
CA ALA A 65 15.48 15.73 10.08
C ALA A 65 16.49 14.70 9.56
N GLY A 66 17.11 14.93 8.40
CA GLY A 66 17.95 13.92 7.72
C GLY A 66 17.17 12.72 7.21
N VAL A 67 15.89 12.93 6.84
CA VAL A 67 14.97 11.92 6.31
C VAL A 67 14.60 12.29 4.88
N GLU A 68 14.52 11.32 3.98
CA GLU A 68 14.09 11.49 2.58
C GLU A 68 12.59 11.21 2.44
N LEU A 69 11.88 12.01 1.66
CA LEU A 69 10.52 11.71 1.24
C LEU A 69 10.59 10.67 0.12
N THR A 70 10.25 9.41 0.43
CA THR A 70 10.44 8.26 -0.45
C THR A 70 9.24 7.92 -1.31
N GLY A 71 8.05 8.32 -0.91
CA GLY A 71 6.80 8.08 -1.62
C GLY A 71 5.64 8.87 -1.05
N LEU A 72 4.60 9.01 -1.84
CA LEU A 72 3.27 9.42 -1.40
C LEU A 72 2.33 8.22 -1.49
N ASN A 73 1.31 8.17 -0.61
CA ASN A 73 0.34 7.08 -0.57
C ASN A 73 -1.09 7.64 -0.66
N ALA A 74 -1.88 7.12 -1.58
CA ALA A 74 -3.27 7.50 -1.80
C ALA A 74 -4.14 6.23 -1.92
N ASN A 75 -4.08 5.37 -0.89
CA ASN A 75 -4.84 4.13 -0.85
C ASN A 75 -6.34 4.39 -0.76
N GLY A 76 -7.07 3.93 -1.76
CA GLY A 76 -8.51 4.09 -1.88
C GLY A 76 -9.09 3.14 -2.91
N ASN A 77 -10.37 3.29 -3.23
CA ASN A 77 -11.01 2.54 -4.30
C ASN A 77 -11.45 3.48 -5.44
N PRO A 78 -10.54 3.87 -6.35
CA PRO A 78 -10.85 4.80 -7.43
C PRO A 78 -11.87 4.27 -8.45
N LEU A 79 -12.20 2.97 -8.40
CA LEU A 79 -13.18 2.31 -9.26
C LEU A 79 -14.49 2.00 -8.53
N HIS A 80 -14.67 2.50 -7.30
CA HIS A 80 -15.89 2.26 -6.52
C HIS A 80 -17.11 2.85 -7.23
N ALA A 81 -18.18 2.06 -7.31
CA ALA A 81 -19.41 2.49 -7.98
C ALA A 81 -20.23 3.51 -7.18
N ASP A 82 -19.96 3.71 -5.90
CA ASP A 82 -20.56 4.76 -5.08
C ASP A 82 -20.01 6.12 -5.53
N PRO A 83 -20.90 7.07 -5.92
CA PRO A 83 -20.50 8.38 -6.43
C PRO A 83 -19.82 9.28 -5.37
N GLU A 84 -19.94 8.95 -4.08
CA GLU A 84 -19.24 9.66 -2.98
C GLU A 84 -17.85 9.06 -2.68
N VAL A 85 -17.49 7.90 -3.27
CA VAL A 85 -16.21 7.21 -2.99
C VAL A 85 -15.32 7.20 -4.22
N GLY A 86 -15.71 6.51 -5.29
CA GLY A 86 -14.86 6.29 -6.46
C GLY A 86 -14.32 7.57 -7.10
N PRO A 87 -15.16 8.57 -7.39
CA PRO A 87 -14.70 9.83 -7.96
C PRO A 87 -13.73 10.60 -7.06
N GLU A 88 -13.92 10.57 -5.73
CA GLU A 88 -13.04 11.25 -4.78
C GLU A 88 -11.68 10.55 -4.70
N ASP A 89 -11.67 9.22 -4.53
CA ASP A 89 -10.43 8.44 -4.51
C ASP A 89 -9.65 8.54 -5.84
N ALA A 90 -10.37 8.59 -6.96
CA ALA A 90 -9.76 8.82 -8.27
C ALA A 90 -9.16 10.24 -8.41
N ALA A 91 -9.80 11.24 -7.81
CA ALA A 91 -9.28 12.60 -7.77
C ALA A 91 -8.05 12.70 -6.85
N ASP A 92 -8.07 12.02 -5.70
CA ASP A 92 -6.95 11.95 -4.77
C ASP A 92 -5.71 11.34 -5.44
N LEU A 93 -5.86 10.23 -6.15
CA LEU A 93 -4.76 9.63 -6.88
C LEU A 93 -4.15 10.59 -7.91
N ARG A 94 -4.98 11.34 -8.66
CA ARG A 94 -4.47 12.33 -9.63
C ARG A 94 -3.72 13.46 -8.91
N ARG A 95 -4.31 14.02 -7.84
CA ARG A 95 -3.65 15.05 -7.01
C ARG A 95 -2.32 14.54 -6.41
N ALA A 96 -2.28 13.29 -5.96
CA ALA A 96 -1.06 12.68 -5.43
C ALA A 96 0.05 12.59 -6.50
N ILE A 97 -0.27 12.23 -7.74
CA ILE A 97 0.68 12.22 -8.85
C ILE A 97 1.21 13.62 -9.15
N GLU A 98 0.33 14.64 -9.22
CA GLU A 98 0.71 16.02 -9.44
C GLU A 98 1.61 16.56 -8.31
N VAL A 99 1.25 16.33 -7.05
CA VAL A 99 2.04 16.75 -5.88
C VAL A 99 3.36 16.00 -5.81
N ALA A 100 3.39 14.70 -6.11
CA ALA A 100 4.64 13.94 -6.17
C ALA A 100 5.62 14.56 -7.17
N SER A 101 5.14 14.93 -8.36
CA SER A 101 5.95 15.63 -9.37
C SER A 101 6.47 16.97 -8.87
N LEU A 102 5.62 17.80 -8.21
CA LEU A 102 6.01 19.08 -7.63
C LEU A 102 7.10 18.95 -6.55
N LEU A 103 7.03 17.89 -5.75
CA LEU A 103 7.99 17.59 -4.69
C LEU A 103 9.24 16.83 -5.16
N GLY A 104 9.32 16.47 -6.43
CA GLY A 104 10.40 15.65 -6.97
C GLY A 104 10.38 14.19 -6.48
N VAL A 105 9.26 13.72 -5.93
CA VAL A 105 9.04 12.34 -5.50
C VAL A 105 8.56 11.51 -6.69
N ARG A 106 9.14 10.34 -6.89
CA ARG A 106 8.86 9.53 -8.09
C ARG A 106 7.97 8.31 -7.83
N ARG A 107 7.39 8.18 -6.66
CA ARG A 107 6.57 7.04 -6.25
C ARG A 107 5.27 7.51 -5.62
N VAL A 108 4.16 6.97 -6.14
CA VAL A 108 2.83 7.12 -5.55
C VAL A 108 2.24 5.73 -5.37
N VAL A 109 2.02 5.36 -4.12
CA VAL A 109 1.37 4.10 -3.76
C VAL A 109 -0.14 4.28 -3.81
N THR A 110 -0.86 3.27 -4.28
CA THR A 110 -2.33 3.22 -4.28
C THR A 110 -2.83 1.80 -4.46
N MET A 111 -4.13 1.59 -4.23
CA MET A 111 -4.81 0.33 -4.57
C MET A 111 -5.41 0.40 -5.97
N SER A 112 -5.60 -0.77 -6.61
CA SER A 112 -6.14 -0.82 -7.98
C SER A 112 -7.63 -0.47 -8.09
N GLY A 113 -8.33 -0.49 -6.98
CA GLY A 113 -9.78 -0.35 -6.95
C GLY A 113 -10.53 -1.63 -7.33
N LEU A 114 -11.82 -1.63 -7.02
CA LEU A 114 -12.75 -2.73 -7.30
C LEU A 114 -14.10 -2.18 -7.78
N PRO A 115 -14.49 -2.41 -9.03
CA PRO A 115 -15.79 -2.01 -9.56
C PRO A 115 -16.95 -2.90 -9.05
N ALA A 116 -18.17 -2.49 -9.35
CA ALA A 116 -19.34 -3.35 -9.23
C ALA A 116 -19.26 -4.55 -10.20
N ALA A 117 -20.10 -5.57 -9.97
CA ALA A 117 -20.14 -6.78 -10.80
C ALA A 117 -20.67 -6.55 -12.22
N HIS A 118 -21.43 -5.49 -12.46
CA HIS A 118 -22.09 -5.23 -13.75
C HIS A 118 -22.42 -3.73 -13.90
N PRO A 119 -22.70 -3.24 -15.12
CA PRO A 119 -23.15 -1.88 -15.34
C PRO A 119 -24.39 -1.53 -14.49
N GLY A 120 -24.34 -0.36 -13.81
CA GLY A 120 -25.41 0.08 -12.91
C GLY A 120 -25.44 -0.61 -11.54
N GLY A 121 -24.52 -1.52 -11.26
CA GLY A 121 -24.30 -2.02 -9.91
C GLY A 121 -23.78 -0.89 -8.99
N SER A 122 -24.19 -0.93 -7.71
CA SER A 122 -23.84 0.12 -6.74
C SER A 122 -22.80 -0.32 -5.71
N TRP A 123 -22.30 -1.54 -5.82
CA TRP A 123 -21.42 -2.16 -4.82
C TRP A 123 -20.26 -2.94 -5.45
N PRO A 124 -19.03 -2.78 -4.95
CA PRO A 124 -17.91 -3.56 -5.41
C PRO A 124 -18.13 -5.07 -5.25
N ALA A 125 -17.67 -5.85 -6.20
CA ALA A 125 -17.78 -7.31 -6.15
C ALA A 125 -16.43 -7.97 -6.45
N TRP A 126 -15.89 -8.66 -5.44
CA TRP A 126 -14.59 -9.33 -5.55
C TRP A 126 -14.77 -10.80 -5.93
N HIS A 127 -14.45 -11.13 -7.18
CA HIS A 127 -14.56 -12.49 -7.70
C HIS A 127 -13.20 -13.19 -7.63
N VAL A 128 -13.11 -14.16 -6.73
CA VAL A 128 -11.95 -15.05 -6.54
C VAL A 128 -12.36 -16.47 -6.89
N ASN A 129 -11.54 -17.18 -7.64
CA ASN A 129 -11.86 -18.54 -8.15
C ASN A 129 -13.17 -18.60 -8.96
N PRO A 130 -13.32 -17.87 -10.05
CA PRO A 130 -14.54 -17.74 -10.83
C PRO A 130 -14.76 -18.98 -11.72
N TRP A 131 -15.23 -20.06 -11.13
CA TRP A 131 -15.51 -21.31 -11.84
C TRP A 131 -16.87 -21.33 -12.56
N ASP A 132 -17.75 -20.40 -12.24
CA ASP A 132 -19.03 -20.18 -12.91
C ASP A 132 -18.91 -19.07 -13.96
N SER A 133 -19.56 -19.26 -15.14
CA SER A 133 -19.47 -18.33 -16.27
C SER A 133 -19.99 -16.92 -15.95
N GLY A 134 -21.00 -16.79 -15.08
CA GLY A 134 -21.50 -15.48 -14.67
C GLY A 134 -20.48 -14.63 -13.91
N TYR A 135 -19.56 -15.27 -13.17
CA TYR A 135 -18.43 -14.57 -12.57
C TYR A 135 -17.38 -14.14 -13.59
N LEU A 136 -17.22 -14.88 -14.71
CA LEU A 136 -16.34 -14.47 -15.80
C LEU A 136 -16.92 -13.26 -16.53
N ASP A 137 -18.23 -13.24 -16.80
CA ASP A 137 -18.90 -12.08 -17.42
C ASP A 137 -18.70 -10.82 -16.55
N SER A 138 -18.82 -10.95 -15.22
CA SER A 138 -18.54 -9.86 -14.28
C SER A 138 -17.08 -9.40 -14.33
N LEU A 139 -16.13 -10.32 -14.36
CA LEU A 139 -14.71 -9.99 -14.47
C LEU A 139 -14.37 -9.32 -15.80
N GLU A 140 -14.94 -9.76 -16.91
CA GLU A 140 -14.77 -9.10 -18.20
C GLU A 140 -15.22 -7.64 -18.15
N TYR A 141 -16.42 -7.39 -17.62
CA TYR A 141 -16.90 -6.01 -17.41
C TYR A 141 -15.96 -5.21 -16.50
N GLN A 142 -15.57 -5.76 -15.35
CA GLN A 142 -14.72 -5.06 -14.39
C GLN A 142 -13.35 -4.70 -14.97
N TRP A 143 -12.75 -5.61 -15.73
CA TRP A 143 -11.45 -5.39 -16.34
C TRP A 143 -11.52 -4.53 -17.59
N ASP A 144 -12.34 -4.90 -18.57
CA ASP A 144 -12.27 -4.36 -19.91
C ASP A 144 -13.05 -3.05 -20.07
N ASP A 145 -14.20 -2.94 -19.38
CA ASP A 145 -15.04 -1.76 -19.49
C ASP A 145 -14.72 -0.69 -18.43
N VAL A 146 -14.15 -1.09 -17.26
CA VAL A 146 -13.92 -0.15 -16.16
C VAL A 146 -12.43 0.07 -15.88
N ALA A 147 -11.70 -0.99 -15.52
CA ALA A 147 -10.33 -0.83 -15.04
C ALA A 147 -9.34 -0.43 -16.13
N VAL A 148 -9.37 -1.09 -17.29
CA VAL A 148 -8.43 -0.82 -18.38
C VAL A 148 -8.50 0.61 -18.90
N PRO A 149 -9.67 1.21 -19.16
CA PRO A 149 -9.75 2.62 -19.56
C PRO A 149 -9.17 3.56 -18.49
N PHE A 150 -9.54 3.36 -17.23
CA PHE A 150 -9.06 4.18 -16.12
C PHE A 150 -7.53 4.09 -15.96
N TRP A 151 -6.97 2.89 -15.91
CA TRP A 151 -5.55 2.70 -15.68
C TRP A 151 -4.67 3.12 -16.86
N ARG A 152 -5.20 3.14 -18.10
CA ARG A 152 -4.53 3.78 -19.24
C ARG A 152 -4.42 5.29 -19.07
N GLU A 153 -5.46 5.94 -18.55
CA GLU A 153 -5.44 7.37 -18.26
C GLU A 153 -4.42 7.68 -17.14
N ILE A 154 -4.43 6.88 -16.07
CA ILE A 154 -3.48 7.06 -14.96
C ILE A 154 -2.03 6.81 -15.40
N ASP A 155 -1.75 5.79 -16.22
CA ASP A 155 -0.40 5.57 -16.76
C ASP A 155 0.08 6.75 -17.61
N ALA A 156 -0.80 7.31 -18.43
CA ALA A 156 -0.47 8.49 -19.22
C ALA A 156 -0.16 9.70 -18.34
N LEU A 157 -0.99 9.98 -17.33
CA LEU A 157 -0.76 11.06 -16.38
C LEU A 157 0.56 10.86 -15.61
N ALA A 158 0.80 9.66 -15.10
CA ALA A 158 2.00 9.31 -14.36
C ALA A 158 3.27 9.51 -15.21
N ARG A 159 3.22 9.10 -16.48
CA ARG A 159 4.30 9.30 -17.46
C ARG A 159 4.57 10.78 -17.70
N ASP A 160 3.52 11.58 -17.89
CA ASP A 160 3.65 13.01 -18.17
C ASP A 160 4.26 13.78 -16.97
N HIS A 161 4.11 13.24 -15.75
CA HIS A 161 4.67 13.76 -14.51
C HIS A 161 5.99 13.10 -14.06
N ASP A 162 6.52 12.11 -14.81
CA ASP A 162 7.70 11.28 -14.45
C ASP A 162 7.55 10.62 -13.06
N VAL A 163 6.35 10.11 -12.75
CA VAL A 163 6.00 9.43 -11.51
C VAL A 163 5.66 7.98 -11.80
N LYS A 164 6.06 7.05 -10.94
CA LYS A 164 5.65 5.66 -10.95
C LYS A 164 4.49 5.46 -9.98
N VAL A 165 3.39 4.90 -10.46
CA VAL A 165 2.27 4.48 -9.62
C VAL A 165 2.48 3.04 -9.21
N CYS A 166 2.55 2.82 -7.91
CA CYS A 166 2.91 1.55 -7.28
C CYS A 166 1.63 0.95 -6.69
N ILE A 167 1.07 -0.07 -7.34
CA ILE A 167 -0.16 -0.70 -6.89
C ILE A 167 0.15 -1.69 -5.77
N GLU A 168 -0.43 -1.45 -4.60
CA GLU A 168 -0.51 -2.42 -3.52
C GLU A 168 -1.42 -3.58 -3.93
N MET A 169 -0.90 -4.80 -3.92
CA MET A 169 -1.66 -6.02 -4.22
C MET A 169 -2.52 -6.40 -3.01
N HIS A 170 -3.67 -5.74 -2.87
CA HIS A 170 -4.51 -5.78 -1.68
C HIS A 170 -5.79 -6.62 -1.92
N PRO A 171 -6.25 -7.42 -0.93
CA PRO A 171 -7.55 -8.11 -1.04
C PRO A 171 -8.70 -7.13 -1.28
N GLN A 172 -9.80 -7.63 -1.86
CA GLN A 172 -10.96 -6.82 -2.25
C GLN A 172 -10.62 -5.72 -3.27
N ASN A 173 -9.58 -5.94 -4.07
CA ASN A 173 -9.21 -5.14 -5.23
C ASN A 173 -9.12 -6.04 -6.47
N LEU A 174 -9.11 -5.46 -7.68
CA LEU A 174 -8.89 -6.23 -8.91
C LEU A 174 -7.47 -6.78 -8.98
N VAL A 175 -6.49 -5.98 -8.52
CA VAL A 175 -5.11 -6.42 -8.39
C VAL A 175 -4.86 -6.81 -6.93
N PHE A 176 -4.77 -8.11 -6.67
CA PHE A 176 -4.59 -8.67 -5.33
C PHE A 176 -3.47 -9.71 -5.24
N ASN A 177 -2.83 -10.02 -6.37
CA ASN A 177 -1.70 -10.95 -6.44
C ASN A 177 -0.85 -10.68 -7.70
N PRO A 178 0.35 -11.26 -7.82
CA PRO A 178 1.25 -11.01 -8.95
C PRO A 178 0.62 -11.25 -10.33
N PRO A 179 -0.14 -12.34 -10.60
CA PRO A 179 -0.78 -12.52 -11.91
C PRO A 179 -1.81 -11.46 -12.27
N THR A 180 -2.53 -10.89 -11.28
CA THR A 180 -3.51 -9.83 -11.54
C THR A 180 -2.82 -8.50 -11.81
N LEU A 181 -1.67 -8.21 -11.18
CA LEU A 181 -0.85 -7.06 -11.55
C LEU A 181 -0.31 -7.19 -12.98
N GLN A 182 0.27 -8.34 -13.32
CA GLN A 182 0.75 -8.60 -14.67
C GLN A 182 -0.36 -8.42 -15.70
N ARG A 183 -1.57 -8.93 -15.42
CA ARG A 183 -2.76 -8.72 -16.26
C ARG A 183 -3.07 -7.26 -16.49
N LEU A 184 -2.99 -6.43 -15.44
CA LEU A 184 -3.25 -4.99 -15.56
C LEU A 184 -2.24 -4.34 -16.49
N VAL A 185 -0.94 -4.59 -16.28
CA VAL A 185 0.13 -4.05 -17.09
C VAL A 185 0.00 -4.48 -18.55
N ASP A 186 -0.26 -5.77 -18.80
CA ASP A 186 -0.43 -6.31 -20.17
C ASP A 186 -1.64 -5.70 -20.87
N LYS A 187 -2.80 -5.62 -20.21
CA LYS A 187 -4.03 -5.07 -20.82
C LYS A 187 -3.95 -3.57 -21.09
N THR A 188 -3.21 -2.83 -20.28
CA THR A 188 -3.06 -1.37 -20.42
C THR A 188 -1.84 -0.98 -21.25
N ASN A 189 -0.87 -1.87 -21.42
CA ASN A 189 0.48 -1.58 -21.92
C ASN A 189 1.16 -0.48 -21.11
N ALA A 190 0.99 -0.55 -19.78
CA ALA A 190 1.48 0.46 -18.86
C ALA A 190 3.00 0.44 -18.75
N SER A 191 3.58 1.63 -18.58
CA SER A 191 5.02 1.84 -18.38
C SER A 191 5.35 2.52 -17.06
N HIS A 192 4.35 3.17 -16.43
CA HIS A 192 4.47 3.91 -15.19
C HIS A 192 3.54 3.38 -14.08
N VAL A 193 2.84 2.28 -14.32
CA VAL A 193 2.07 1.54 -13.33
C VAL A 193 2.76 0.19 -13.10
N GLY A 194 3.02 -0.14 -11.83
CA GLY A 194 3.67 -1.38 -11.40
C GLY A 194 3.30 -1.71 -9.96
N ALA A 195 4.12 -2.51 -9.28
CA ALA A 195 3.85 -3.00 -7.95
C ALA A 195 4.44 -2.12 -6.85
N GLU A 196 3.67 -1.91 -5.78
CA GLU A 196 4.20 -1.94 -4.44
C GLU A 196 4.23 -3.39 -3.95
N MET A 197 5.38 -3.81 -3.44
CA MET A 197 5.54 -5.14 -2.87
C MET A 197 5.26 -5.09 -1.36
N ASP A 198 3.99 -5.25 -0.99
CA ASP A 198 3.60 -5.54 0.39
C ASP A 198 3.50 -7.06 0.57
N PRO A 199 4.40 -7.68 1.35
CA PRO A 199 4.36 -9.12 1.57
C PRO A 199 3.21 -9.57 2.46
N SER A 200 2.65 -8.69 3.30
CA SER A 200 1.64 -9.05 4.30
C SER A 200 0.38 -9.65 3.67
N HIS A 201 -0.03 -9.11 2.53
CA HIS A 201 -1.20 -9.58 1.79
C HIS A 201 -0.92 -10.86 0.97
N LEU A 202 0.34 -11.20 0.75
CA LEU A 202 0.74 -12.40 0.03
C LEU A 202 0.85 -13.62 0.95
N PHE A 203 1.32 -13.45 2.18
CA PHE A 203 1.52 -14.54 3.14
C PHE A 203 0.27 -15.36 3.38
N TRP A 204 -0.86 -14.73 3.71
CA TRP A 204 -2.09 -15.45 3.99
C TRP A 204 -2.71 -16.08 2.73
N GLN A 205 -2.35 -15.60 1.54
CA GLN A 205 -2.74 -16.24 0.27
C GLN A 205 -1.87 -17.45 -0.05
N GLY A 206 -0.83 -17.76 0.75
CA GLY A 206 0.10 -18.84 0.49
C GLY A 206 1.10 -18.53 -0.64
N ILE A 207 1.31 -17.24 -0.94
CA ILE A 207 2.27 -16.77 -1.94
C ILE A 207 3.59 -16.48 -1.25
N ASP A 208 4.71 -16.96 -1.80
CA ASP A 208 6.05 -16.57 -1.38
C ASP A 208 6.39 -15.18 -1.96
N PRO A 209 6.55 -14.13 -1.12
CA PRO A 209 6.86 -12.79 -1.60
C PRO A 209 8.19 -12.70 -2.37
N VAL A 210 9.17 -13.53 -2.04
CA VAL A 210 10.46 -13.56 -2.78
C VAL A 210 10.22 -14.08 -4.20
N ALA A 211 9.46 -15.15 -4.36
CA ALA A 211 9.08 -15.65 -5.68
C ALA A 211 8.19 -14.64 -6.44
N ALA A 212 7.34 -13.88 -5.74
CA ALA A 212 6.54 -12.81 -6.33
C ALA A 212 7.42 -11.66 -6.88
N ILE A 213 8.48 -11.26 -6.15
CA ILE A 213 9.46 -10.29 -6.64
C ILE A 213 10.17 -10.82 -7.89
N ASP A 214 10.63 -12.05 -7.88
CA ASP A 214 11.30 -12.66 -9.04
C ASP A 214 10.37 -12.79 -10.25
N TYR A 215 9.07 -13.03 -10.03
CA TYR A 215 8.06 -13.09 -11.08
C TYR A 215 7.74 -11.72 -11.69
N LEU A 216 7.59 -10.69 -10.87
CA LEU A 216 7.24 -9.33 -11.32
C LEU A 216 8.46 -8.55 -11.80
N ALA A 217 9.65 -8.89 -11.32
CA ALA A 217 10.92 -8.30 -11.71
C ALA A 217 10.88 -6.75 -11.74
N GLU A 218 11.15 -6.17 -12.90
CA GLU A 218 11.20 -4.72 -13.12
C GLU A 218 9.87 -3.97 -12.89
N LEU A 219 8.78 -4.69 -12.69
CA LEU A 219 7.50 -4.09 -12.33
C LEU A 219 7.41 -3.75 -10.84
N VAL A 220 8.35 -4.19 -9.99
CA VAL A 220 8.39 -3.80 -8.58
C VAL A 220 9.05 -2.43 -8.46
N PHE A 221 8.26 -1.42 -8.15
CA PHE A 221 8.71 -0.02 -8.08
C PHE A 221 8.91 0.49 -6.66
N HIS A 222 8.25 -0.12 -5.68
CA HIS A 222 8.25 0.27 -4.28
C HIS A 222 8.01 -0.94 -3.39
N ALA A 223 8.27 -0.84 -2.08
CA ALA A 223 7.99 -1.92 -1.16
C ALA A 223 7.58 -1.43 0.23
N ALA A 224 6.62 -2.13 0.81
CA ALA A 224 6.28 -2.04 2.22
C ALA A 224 6.98 -3.14 3.03
N ALA A 225 7.26 -2.85 4.29
CA ALA A 225 7.63 -3.84 5.30
C ALA A 225 6.46 -3.97 6.28
N LYS A 226 5.59 -4.92 6.01
CA LYS A 226 4.42 -5.28 6.80
C LYS A 226 4.36 -6.79 6.94
N ASP A 227 4.05 -7.29 8.12
CA ASP A 227 4.15 -8.71 8.42
C ASP A 227 2.79 -9.30 8.79
N THR A 228 2.65 -10.59 8.55
CA THR A 228 1.42 -11.34 8.86
C THR A 228 1.77 -12.63 9.59
N ARG A 229 1.05 -12.90 10.66
CA ARG A 229 1.11 -14.17 11.39
C ARG A 229 -0.08 -15.03 11.00
N ILE A 230 0.17 -16.27 10.56
CA ILE A 230 -0.89 -17.27 10.34
C ILE A 230 -1.17 -17.96 11.66
N ASN A 231 -2.42 -17.92 12.12
CA ASN A 231 -2.86 -18.49 13.38
C ASN A 231 -3.28 -19.95 13.25
N SER A 232 -3.28 -20.69 14.35
CA SER A 232 -3.68 -22.10 14.37
C SER A 232 -5.14 -22.32 13.95
N ALA A 233 -6.01 -21.34 14.13
CA ALA A 233 -7.41 -21.35 13.66
C ALA A 233 -7.52 -21.53 12.14
N CYS A 234 -6.52 -21.12 11.38
CA CYS A 234 -6.45 -21.30 9.93
C CYS A 234 -6.59 -22.76 9.50
N ALA A 235 -6.12 -23.72 10.33
CA ALA A 235 -6.23 -25.16 10.04
C ALA A 235 -7.69 -25.64 9.94
N VAL A 236 -8.63 -24.92 10.52
CA VAL A 236 -10.07 -25.25 10.52
C VAL A 236 -10.88 -24.28 9.67
N TYR A 237 -10.59 -22.96 9.80
CA TYR A 237 -11.40 -21.93 9.14
C TYR A 237 -10.90 -21.57 7.73
N GLY A 238 -9.65 -21.92 7.39
CA GLY A 238 -9.00 -21.43 6.18
C GLY A 238 -8.61 -19.95 6.32
N VAL A 239 -8.16 -19.35 5.23
CA VAL A 239 -7.68 -17.95 5.20
C VAL A 239 -8.79 -16.95 4.85
N LEU A 240 -9.88 -17.42 4.23
CA LEU A 240 -11.05 -16.60 3.90
C LEU A 240 -12.07 -16.70 5.04
N ASP A 241 -12.46 -15.56 5.60
CA ASP A 241 -13.36 -15.50 6.75
C ASP A 241 -14.38 -14.38 6.56
N ASP A 242 -15.65 -14.64 6.82
CA ASP A 242 -16.73 -13.66 6.75
C ASP A 242 -17.31 -13.28 8.13
N ARG A 243 -16.70 -13.76 9.22
CA ARG A 243 -17.16 -13.54 10.61
C ARG A 243 -16.82 -12.17 11.17
N PHE A 244 -16.48 -11.21 10.32
CA PHE A 244 -16.25 -9.82 10.71
C PHE A 244 -17.52 -9.19 11.29
N THR A 245 -17.37 -8.30 12.25
CA THR A 245 -18.48 -7.59 12.88
C THR A 245 -18.33 -6.08 12.74
N ARG A 246 -19.45 -5.36 12.63
CA ARG A 246 -19.43 -3.91 12.50
C ARG A 246 -18.90 -3.28 13.80
N ILE A 247 -18.00 -2.33 13.68
CA ILE A 247 -17.60 -1.46 14.76
C ILE A 247 -18.68 -0.38 14.92
N PRO A 248 -19.27 -0.19 16.11
CA PRO A 248 -20.23 0.87 16.36
C PRO A 248 -19.63 2.25 16.07
N ARG A 249 -20.40 3.16 15.50
CA ARG A 249 -19.91 4.54 15.22
C ARG A 249 -19.44 5.28 16.48
N SER A 250 -19.95 4.93 17.67
CA SER A 250 -19.49 5.47 18.95
C SER A 250 -18.05 5.12 19.30
N GLU A 251 -17.47 4.11 18.64
CA GLU A 251 -16.06 3.69 18.80
C GLU A 251 -15.14 4.32 17.76
N ASN A 252 -15.64 5.26 16.94
CA ASN A 252 -14.89 5.98 15.91
C ASN A 252 -14.10 5.05 14.96
N PRO A 253 -14.78 4.13 14.24
CA PRO A 253 -14.10 3.25 13.27
C PRO A 253 -13.43 4.06 12.17
N THR A 254 -12.31 3.58 11.66
CA THR A 254 -11.63 4.18 10.51
C THR A 254 -12.56 4.21 9.30
N GLY A 255 -12.69 5.38 8.67
CA GLY A 255 -13.46 5.57 7.45
C GLY A 255 -12.77 4.93 6.24
N LEU A 256 -13.59 4.47 5.28
CA LEU A 256 -13.13 3.94 3.99
C LEU A 256 -13.78 4.70 2.82
N GLY A 257 -14.16 5.95 3.05
CA GLY A 257 -14.89 6.78 2.10
C GLY A 257 -16.42 6.69 2.25
N GLY A 258 -17.12 7.78 1.96
CA GLY A 258 -18.57 7.89 2.10
C GLY A 258 -19.06 7.45 3.48
N ARG A 259 -20.00 6.49 3.50
CA ARG A 259 -20.54 5.92 4.75
C ARG A 259 -19.83 4.66 5.27
N HIS A 260 -18.78 4.22 4.58
CA HIS A 260 -18.12 2.94 4.81
C HIS A 260 -17.03 3.06 5.86
N THR A 261 -16.87 2.02 6.66
CA THR A 261 -15.86 1.94 7.73
C THR A 261 -15.27 0.54 7.81
N VAL A 262 -14.09 0.43 8.38
CA VAL A 262 -13.50 -0.87 8.72
C VAL A 262 -14.40 -1.65 9.68
N ASN A 263 -14.33 -2.96 9.60
CA ASN A 263 -15.01 -3.88 10.51
C ASN A 263 -14.04 -4.45 11.53
N ARG A 264 -14.59 -4.95 12.65
CA ARG A 264 -13.82 -5.67 13.66
C ARG A 264 -13.51 -7.08 13.16
N TRP A 265 -12.26 -7.47 13.28
CA TRP A 265 -11.80 -8.81 13.00
C TRP A 265 -12.42 -9.84 13.95
N PRO A 266 -12.58 -11.10 13.52
CA PRO A 266 -12.93 -12.19 14.40
C PRO A 266 -11.92 -12.30 15.55
N GLN A 267 -12.40 -12.61 16.76
CA GLN A 267 -11.53 -12.75 17.92
C GLN A 267 -10.52 -13.91 17.78
N ASP A 268 -10.90 -14.95 17.03
CA ASP A 268 -10.11 -16.13 16.69
C ASP A 268 -9.79 -16.12 15.18
N SER A 269 -9.22 -15.02 14.71
CA SER A 269 -8.85 -14.83 13.31
C SER A 269 -7.87 -15.89 12.79
N SER A 270 -7.97 -16.21 11.52
CA SER A 270 -7.07 -17.16 10.86
C SER A 270 -5.67 -16.61 10.66
N TRP A 271 -5.55 -15.30 10.63
CA TRP A 271 -4.29 -14.56 10.48
C TRP A 271 -4.47 -13.13 10.99
N ASP A 272 -3.38 -12.52 11.40
CA ASP A 272 -3.34 -11.13 11.87
C ASP A 272 -2.16 -10.39 11.26
N PHE A 273 -2.30 -9.08 11.06
CA PHE A 273 -1.15 -8.23 10.86
C PHE A 273 -0.37 -8.11 12.18
N VAL A 274 0.94 -8.20 12.08
CA VAL A 274 1.85 -8.11 13.21
C VAL A 274 3.06 -7.25 12.86
N ALA A 275 3.72 -6.69 13.86
CA ALA A 275 4.96 -5.95 13.63
C ALA A 275 6.00 -6.86 12.94
N VAL A 276 6.77 -6.29 12.01
CA VAL A 276 7.82 -6.98 11.25
C VAL A 276 8.74 -7.77 12.17
N GLY A 277 8.88 -9.07 11.92
CA GLY A 277 9.66 -10.00 12.75
C GLY A 277 8.83 -10.83 13.73
N ARG A 278 7.52 -10.55 13.86
CA ARG A 278 6.63 -11.36 14.71
C ARG A 278 5.88 -12.44 13.93
N GLY A 279 5.75 -12.28 12.62
CA GLY A 279 5.19 -13.29 11.70
C GLY A 279 6.29 -14.10 11.02
N HIS A 280 7.31 -13.42 10.52
CA HIS A 280 8.45 -14.00 9.80
C HIS A 280 9.77 -13.50 10.38
N ASP A 281 10.77 -14.38 10.41
CA ASP A 281 12.05 -14.15 11.06
C ASP A 281 13.04 -13.32 10.23
N VAL A 282 14.19 -13.01 10.81
CA VAL A 282 15.28 -12.26 10.17
C VAL A 282 15.76 -12.95 8.89
N GLU A 283 15.72 -14.29 8.80
CA GLU A 283 16.15 -15.03 7.61
C GLU A 283 15.22 -14.74 6.43
N PHE A 284 13.89 -14.77 6.65
CA PHE A 284 12.92 -14.38 5.62
C PHE A 284 13.15 -12.94 5.16
N TRP A 285 13.22 -12.00 6.10
CA TRP A 285 13.39 -10.58 5.78
C TRP A 285 14.72 -10.29 5.08
N SER A 286 15.78 -11.02 5.39
CA SER A 286 17.05 -10.92 4.66
C SER A 286 16.91 -11.35 3.20
N ARG A 287 16.21 -12.46 2.92
CA ARG A 287 15.93 -12.92 1.55
C ARG A 287 15.03 -11.93 0.79
N PHE A 288 14.02 -11.38 1.45
CA PHE A 288 13.12 -10.37 0.89
C PHE A 288 13.88 -9.10 0.48
N LEU A 289 14.67 -8.53 1.42
CA LEU A 289 15.50 -7.36 1.13
C LEU A 289 16.54 -7.64 0.04
N SER A 290 17.14 -8.84 0.02
CA SER A 290 18.08 -9.24 -1.04
C SER A 290 17.40 -9.34 -2.40
N ALA A 291 16.16 -9.83 -2.46
CA ALA A 291 15.38 -9.91 -3.69
C ALA A 291 15.07 -8.51 -4.23
N LEU A 292 14.58 -7.60 -3.39
CA LEU A 292 14.35 -6.19 -3.76
C LEU A 292 15.63 -5.50 -4.23
N GLY A 293 16.75 -5.73 -3.53
CA GLY A 293 18.06 -5.16 -3.88
C GLY A 293 18.61 -5.62 -5.24
N ARG A 294 18.16 -6.76 -5.77
CA ARG A 294 18.46 -7.17 -7.15
C ARG A 294 17.70 -6.34 -8.21
N ILE A 295 16.54 -5.86 -7.84
CA ILE A 295 15.72 -5.01 -8.74
C ILE A 295 16.22 -3.56 -8.68
N ASP A 296 16.31 -3.00 -7.48
CA ASP A 296 16.81 -1.64 -7.25
C ASP A 296 17.55 -1.59 -5.91
N PRO A 297 18.90 -1.43 -5.90
CA PRO A 297 19.67 -1.36 -4.65
C PRO A 297 19.31 -0.13 -3.79
N ASP A 298 18.69 0.91 -4.38
CA ASP A 298 18.26 2.12 -3.69
C ASP A 298 16.75 2.15 -3.37
N MET A 299 16.06 1.03 -3.59
CA MET A 299 14.63 0.93 -3.31
C MET A 299 14.31 1.32 -1.87
N ALA A 300 13.25 2.13 -1.70
CA ALA A 300 12.68 2.41 -0.40
C ALA A 300 11.83 1.22 0.07
N VAL A 301 11.97 0.88 1.35
CA VAL A 301 11.17 -0.13 2.04
C VAL A 301 10.62 0.51 3.30
N ASN A 302 9.34 0.85 3.29
CA ASN A 302 8.72 1.59 4.36
C ASN A 302 7.92 0.67 5.30
N ILE A 303 8.18 0.80 6.60
CA ILE A 303 7.46 0.03 7.62
C ILE A 303 6.00 0.50 7.64
N GLU A 304 5.08 -0.43 7.49
CA GLU A 304 3.68 -0.29 7.83
C GLU A 304 3.37 -1.06 9.10
N HIS A 305 2.79 -0.40 10.10
CA HIS A 305 2.51 -1.00 11.39
C HIS A 305 1.00 -1.05 11.65
N GLU A 306 0.46 -2.27 11.71
CA GLU A 306 -0.95 -2.55 12.01
C GLU A 306 -1.10 -3.66 13.07
N ASP A 307 -0.11 -3.85 13.94
CA ASP A 307 -0.17 -4.84 15.02
C ASP A 307 -1.11 -4.36 16.13
N ALA A 308 -2.18 -5.10 16.38
CA ALA A 308 -3.16 -4.76 17.39
C ALA A 308 -2.67 -5.04 18.84
N GLU A 309 -1.58 -5.79 19.00
CA GLU A 309 -1.03 -6.18 20.30
C GLU A 309 0.06 -5.22 20.80
N LEU A 310 0.64 -4.40 19.89
CA LEU A 310 1.73 -3.47 20.20
C LEU A 310 1.30 -2.01 19.99
N GLY A 311 1.82 -1.12 20.82
CA GLY A 311 1.71 0.30 20.59
C GLY A 311 2.51 0.77 19.36
N GLN A 312 2.18 1.95 18.84
CA GLN A 312 2.78 2.49 17.62
C GLN A 312 4.33 2.48 17.65
N LEU A 313 4.93 3.05 18.68
CA LEU A 313 6.40 3.11 18.79
C LEU A 313 7.02 1.75 19.07
N GLU A 314 6.43 0.96 19.94
CA GLU A 314 6.91 -0.37 20.27
C GLU A 314 6.94 -1.27 19.02
N GLY A 315 5.89 -1.22 18.20
CA GLY A 315 5.85 -1.96 16.94
C GLY A 315 6.88 -1.47 15.93
N LEU A 316 7.12 -0.17 15.83
CA LEU A 316 8.19 0.37 14.98
C LEU A 316 9.59 -0.07 15.49
N GLU A 317 9.85 -0.05 16.79
CA GLU A 317 11.13 -0.50 17.36
C GLU A 317 11.41 -1.98 17.07
N VAL A 318 10.40 -2.85 17.20
CA VAL A 318 10.48 -4.27 16.84
C VAL A 318 10.79 -4.44 15.35
N ALA A 319 10.06 -3.75 14.49
CA ALA A 319 10.25 -3.79 13.04
C ALA A 319 11.66 -3.32 12.64
N VAL A 320 12.11 -2.19 13.18
CA VAL A 320 13.47 -1.65 12.93
C VAL A 320 14.55 -2.61 13.36
N SER A 321 14.41 -3.23 14.53
CA SER A 321 15.38 -4.23 15.01
C SER A 321 15.52 -5.40 14.04
N THR A 322 14.40 -5.94 13.58
CA THR A 322 14.35 -7.05 12.63
C THR A 322 14.95 -6.66 11.28
N LEU A 323 14.51 -5.53 10.70
CA LEU A 323 14.96 -5.10 9.38
C LEU A 323 16.45 -4.74 9.34
N ARG A 324 17.01 -4.17 10.42
CA ARG A 324 18.44 -3.91 10.52
C ARG A 324 19.24 -5.20 10.56
N ALA A 325 18.81 -6.18 11.37
CA ALA A 325 19.46 -7.49 11.42
C ALA A 325 19.39 -8.19 10.04
N ALA A 326 18.23 -8.11 9.38
CA ALA A 326 18.01 -8.65 8.04
C ALA A 326 18.89 -7.97 6.98
N SER A 327 18.97 -6.64 7.01
CA SER A 327 19.82 -5.87 6.09
C SER A 327 21.30 -6.18 6.28
N ALA A 328 21.75 -6.35 7.53
CA ALA A 328 23.14 -6.75 7.83
C ALA A 328 23.44 -8.17 7.33
N ALA A 329 22.49 -9.09 7.45
CA ALA A 329 22.63 -10.46 6.92
C ALA A 329 22.62 -10.48 5.38
N ALA A 330 21.76 -9.69 4.73
CA ALA A 330 21.70 -9.57 3.28
C ALA A 330 22.99 -8.99 2.64
N ALA A 331 23.75 -8.20 3.39
CA ALA A 331 25.01 -7.60 2.92
C ALA A 331 26.23 -8.56 3.02
N GLN A 332 26.09 -9.72 3.66
CA GLN A 332 27.18 -10.70 3.78
C GLN A 332 27.25 -11.53 2.49
N PRO A 333 28.44 -11.66 1.87
CA PRO A 333 28.61 -12.56 0.73
C PRO A 333 28.35 -14.01 1.17
N ALA A 334 27.57 -14.74 0.33
CA ALA A 334 27.26 -16.15 0.53
C ALA A 334 28.54 -17.04 0.46
#